data_8566e9588ebf177bd679a4ff04c80b0b
#
_entry.id   8566e9588ebf177bd679a4ff04c80b0b
#
_cell.length_a   1.000
_cell.length_b   1.000
_cell.length_c   1.000
_cell.angle_alpha   90.00
_cell.angle_beta   90.00
_cell.angle_gamma   90.00
#
_symmetry.space_group_name_H-M   'P 1'
#
loop_
_entity.id
_entity.type
_entity.pdbx_description
1 polymer ?
#
loop_
_entity_poly.entity_id
_entity_poly.type
_entity_poly.pdbx_seq_one_letter_code
_entity_poly.pdbx_strand_id
1 'polypeptide(L)'
;MEITIEMIWQKFREYDRLYFNNELPMPLVQLLKSYRLCGQFSCRKIIGRRRVKGQLLEISCYFDWEEDALRDVIVHEMIHYYLAYKHIDNYLTHGEEFQKMAEELNSKYGLNVTVKIDTSKFKRAPSAPKLGYYLSWIF
;
A
#
# COMPACT_ATOMS: atom_id res chain seq x y z
N MET A 1 6.00 -13.97 7.15
CA MET A 1 7.38 -13.48 6.94
C MET A 1 7.55 -12.07 7.49
N GLU A 2 8.68 -11.79 8.02
CA GLU A 2 9.03 -10.44 8.43
C GLU A 2 9.56 -9.66 7.23
N ILE A 3 9.08 -8.43 7.08
CA ILE A 3 9.43 -7.59 5.93
C ILE A 3 10.60 -6.68 6.26
N THR A 4 11.32 -6.29 5.21
CA THR A 4 12.38 -5.28 5.28
C THR A 4 12.10 -4.18 4.25
N ILE A 5 12.75 -3.05 4.42
CA ILE A 5 12.65 -1.95 3.45
C ILE A 5 13.07 -2.43 2.05
N GLU A 6 14.17 -3.17 1.97
CA GLU A 6 14.66 -3.68 0.69
C GLU A 6 13.66 -4.63 0.03
N MET A 7 13.03 -5.50 0.80
CA MET A 7 12.01 -6.41 0.29
C MET A 7 10.83 -5.65 -0.32
N ILE A 8 10.34 -4.62 0.38
CA ILE A 8 9.24 -3.80 -0.13
C ILE A 8 9.67 -3.03 -1.38
N TRP A 9 10.89 -2.52 -1.39
CA TRP A 9 11.46 -1.82 -2.54
C TRP A 9 11.48 -2.73 -3.78
N GLN A 10 11.96 -3.97 -3.63
CA GLN A 10 12.00 -4.94 -4.72
C GLN A 10 10.60 -5.33 -5.20
N LYS A 11 9.67 -5.53 -4.28
CA LYS A 11 8.28 -5.87 -4.63
C LYS A 11 7.59 -4.70 -5.34
N PHE A 12 7.82 -3.48 -4.91
CA PHE A 12 7.29 -2.30 -5.61
C PHE A 12 7.74 -2.29 -7.06
N ARG A 13 9.03 -2.48 -7.30
CA ARG A 13 9.58 -2.49 -8.67
C ARG A 13 8.97 -3.60 -9.51
N GLU A 14 8.83 -4.77 -8.95
CA GLU A 14 8.21 -5.91 -9.64
C GLU A 14 6.74 -5.62 -9.99
N TYR A 15 5.97 -5.11 -9.04
CA TYR A 15 4.55 -4.83 -9.25
C TYR A 15 4.34 -3.63 -10.18
N ASP A 16 5.22 -2.66 -10.17
CA ASP A 16 5.18 -1.57 -11.15
C ASP A 16 5.35 -2.11 -12.56
N ARG A 17 6.30 -3.02 -12.75
CA ARG A 17 6.51 -3.68 -14.05
C ARG A 17 5.31 -4.53 -14.46
N LEU A 18 4.76 -5.29 -13.53
CA LEU A 18 3.68 -6.23 -13.83
C LEU A 18 2.31 -5.55 -14.03
N TYR A 19 2.02 -4.51 -13.25
CA TYR A 19 0.67 -3.97 -13.16
C TYR A 19 0.55 -2.49 -13.55
N PHE A 20 1.64 -1.76 -13.64
CA PHE A 20 1.62 -0.31 -13.88
C PHE A 20 2.54 0.14 -15.01
N ASN A 21 2.94 -0.78 -15.88
CA ASN A 21 3.74 -0.50 -17.09
C ASN A 21 5.08 0.21 -16.82
N ASN A 22 5.70 0.02 -15.68
CA ASN A 22 6.93 0.71 -15.26
C ASN A 22 6.79 2.24 -15.22
N GLU A 23 5.60 2.75 -15.00
CA GLU A 23 5.35 4.20 -15.07
C GLU A 23 5.67 4.93 -13.76
N LEU A 24 5.69 4.24 -12.62
CA LEU A 24 5.79 4.88 -11.32
C LEU A 24 7.24 5.10 -10.90
N PRO A 25 7.67 6.35 -10.67
CA PRO A 25 8.97 6.60 -10.06
C PRO A 25 9.06 5.96 -8.68
N MET A 26 10.26 5.52 -8.31
CA MET A 26 10.46 4.85 -7.03
C MET A 26 10.21 5.81 -5.87
N PRO A 27 9.28 5.49 -4.95
CA PRO A 27 9.06 6.31 -3.76
C PRO A 27 10.09 5.99 -2.69
N LEU A 28 10.15 6.83 -1.65
CA LEU A 28 10.78 6.42 -0.41
C LEU A 28 9.96 5.28 0.19
N VAL A 29 10.65 4.30 0.77
CA VAL A 29 10.01 3.16 1.43
C VAL A 29 10.43 3.15 2.89
N GLN A 30 9.45 3.05 3.79
CA GLN A 30 9.68 2.94 5.21
C GLN A 30 8.79 1.86 5.80
N LEU A 31 9.19 1.32 6.95
CA LEU A 31 8.37 0.40 7.71
C LEU A 31 7.54 1.19 8.72
N LEU A 32 6.27 0.82 8.82
CA LEU A 32 5.32 1.46 9.72
C LEU A 32 5.12 0.57 10.95
N LYS A 33 5.25 1.13 12.14
CA LYS A 33 5.04 0.43 13.39
C LYS A 33 3.59 0.60 13.85
N SER A 34 2.70 -0.17 13.28
CA SER A 34 1.26 0.01 13.51
C SER A 34 0.50 -1.30 13.37
N TYR A 35 -0.51 -1.49 14.24
CA TYR A 35 -1.53 -2.52 14.08
C TYR A 35 -2.80 -1.98 13.43
N ARG A 36 -2.94 -0.66 13.32
CA ARG A 36 -4.14 -0.03 12.74
C ARG A 36 -4.05 0.10 11.23
N LEU A 37 -2.85 0.42 10.73
CA LEU A 37 -2.61 0.62 9.30
C LEU A 37 -1.70 -0.49 8.80
N CYS A 38 -2.16 -1.20 7.79
CA CYS A 38 -1.33 -2.19 7.10
C CYS A 38 -0.31 -1.52 6.20
N GLY A 39 -0.72 -0.41 5.59
CA GLY A 39 0.12 0.36 4.69
C GLY A 39 -0.44 1.75 4.51
N GLN A 40 0.39 2.61 3.95
CA GLN A 40 0.02 4.00 3.66
C GLN A 40 0.87 4.51 2.52
N PHE A 41 0.24 5.24 1.61
CA PHE A 41 0.96 6.02 0.62
C PHE A 41 0.64 7.49 0.81
N SER A 42 1.66 8.34 0.76
CA SER A 42 1.50 9.78 0.84
C SER A 42 2.39 10.49 -0.15
N CYS A 43 1.94 11.63 -0.62
CA CYS A 43 2.72 12.51 -1.48
C CYS A 43 2.12 13.91 -1.42
N ARG A 44 2.84 14.89 -1.99
CA ARG A 44 2.35 16.25 -2.13
C ARG A 44 2.15 16.55 -3.62
N LYS A 45 1.00 17.12 -3.95
CA LYS A 45 0.74 17.61 -5.30
C LYS A 45 1.22 19.05 -5.40
N ILE A 46 1.88 19.40 -6.50
CA ILE A 46 2.35 20.75 -6.75
C ILE A 46 1.25 21.50 -7.50
N ILE A 47 0.75 22.57 -6.90
CA ILE A 47 -0.30 23.41 -7.49
C ILE A 47 0.22 24.00 -8.83
N GLY A 48 -0.60 23.90 -9.86
CA GLY A 48 -0.29 24.44 -11.18
C GLY A 48 0.66 23.59 -12.02
N ARG A 49 1.13 22.46 -11.50
CA ARG A 49 2.00 21.53 -12.23
C ARG A 49 1.50 20.11 -12.07
N ARG A 50 1.62 19.30 -13.13
CA ARG A 50 1.26 17.89 -13.07
C ARG A 50 2.40 17.06 -12.48
N ARG A 51 2.77 17.37 -11.22
CA ARG A 51 3.86 16.71 -10.52
C ARG A 51 3.43 16.37 -9.09
N VAL A 52 3.97 15.27 -8.60
CA VAL A 52 3.89 14.91 -7.19
C VAL A 52 5.30 14.88 -6.62
N LYS A 53 5.44 15.21 -5.35
CA LYS A 53 6.71 15.18 -4.60
C LYS A 53 6.51 14.51 -3.25
N GLY A 54 7.64 14.05 -2.69
CA GLY A 54 7.62 13.46 -1.36
C GLY A 54 6.85 12.14 -1.31
N GLN A 55 6.97 11.34 -2.37
CA GLN A 55 6.31 10.04 -2.40
C GLN A 55 6.88 9.14 -1.33
N LEU A 56 6.01 8.65 -0.47
CA LEU A 56 6.38 7.77 0.64
C LEU A 56 5.42 6.59 0.70
N LEU A 57 5.97 5.40 0.58
CA LEU A 57 5.25 4.14 0.78
C LEU A 57 5.67 3.53 2.11
N GLU A 58 4.69 3.28 2.98
CA GLU A 58 4.92 2.67 4.27
C GLU A 58 4.11 1.39 4.40
N ILE A 59 4.73 0.32 4.88
CA ILE A 59 4.07 -0.96 5.12
C ILE A 59 4.34 -1.37 6.56
N SER A 60 3.32 -1.86 7.25
CA SER A 60 3.44 -2.21 8.65
C SER A 60 4.38 -3.41 8.83
N CYS A 61 5.35 -3.28 9.73
CA CYS A 61 6.21 -4.38 10.14
C CYS A 61 5.70 -5.12 11.38
N TYR A 62 4.51 -4.77 11.87
CA TYR A 62 3.92 -5.43 13.04
C TYR A 62 3.18 -6.73 12.70
N PHE A 63 2.99 -7.03 11.43
CA PHE A 63 2.32 -8.24 10.98
C PHE A 63 3.32 -9.26 10.43
N ASP A 64 3.03 -10.53 10.64
CA ASP A 64 3.70 -11.63 9.97
C ASP A 64 2.99 -11.87 8.63
N TRP A 65 3.54 -11.30 7.58
CA TRP A 65 2.87 -11.22 6.30
C TRP A 65 2.87 -12.54 5.54
N GLU A 66 1.74 -12.91 5.00
CA GLU A 66 1.66 -13.88 3.92
C GLU A 66 1.90 -13.17 2.58
N GLU A 67 2.48 -13.90 1.63
CA GLU A 67 2.92 -13.32 0.35
C GLU A 67 1.78 -12.62 -0.40
N ASP A 68 0.62 -13.29 -0.52
CA ASP A 68 -0.52 -12.73 -1.26
C ASP A 68 -1.11 -11.51 -0.56
N ALA A 69 -1.21 -11.55 0.77
CA ALA A 69 -1.72 -10.43 1.54
C ALA A 69 -0.82 -9.21 1.42
N LEU A 70 0.50 -9.42 1.48
CA LEU A 70 1.48 -8.34 1.32
C LEU A 70 1.38 -7.73 -0.08
N ARG A 71 1.30 -8.58 -1.10
CA ARG A 71 1.12 -8.12 -2.48
C ARG A 71 -0.11 -7.23 -2.61
N ASP A 72 -1.24 -7.69 -2.10
CA ASP A 72 -2.49 -6.96 -2.26
C ASP A 72 -2.48 -5.63 -1.53
N VAL A 73 -1.84 -5.54 -0.37
CA VAL A 73 -1.68 -4.27 0.36
C VAL A 73 -0.74 -3.33 -0.39
N ILE A 74 0.39 -3.82 -0.88
CA ILE A 74 1.32 -2.97 -1.64
C ILE A 74 0.63 -2.44 -2.90
N VAL A 75 -0.07 -3.30 -3.65
CA VAL A 75 -0.78 -2.88 -4.86
C VAL A 75 -1.91 -1.89 -4.53
N HIS A 76 -2.61 -2.08 -3.41
CA HIS A 76 -3.60 -1.11 -2.93
C HIS A 76 -2.99 0.30 -2.81
N GLU A 77 -1.83 0.40 -2.14
CA GLU A 77 -1.15 1.68 -2.00
C GLU A 77 -0.61 2.20 -3.35
N MET A 78 -0.18 1.30 -4.23
CA MET A 78 0.27 1.69 -5.57
C MET A 78 -0.85 2.25 -6.43
N ILE A 79 -2.09 1.80 -6.24
CA ILE A 79 -3.24 2.41 -6.92
C ILE A 79 -3.40 3.86 -6.47
N HIS A 80 -3.31 4.14 -5.18
CA HIS A 80 -3.33 5.52 -4.69
C HIS A 80 -2.22 6.36 -5.34
N TYR A 81 -1.02 5.81 -5.41
CA TYR A 81 0.10 6.49 -6.05
C TYR A 81 -0.18 6.76 -7.53
N TYR A 82 -0.63 5.73 -8.26
CA TYR A 82 -0.92 5.85 -9.69
C TYR A 82 -1.96 6.93 -9.97
N LEU A 83 -3.05 6.95 -9.20
CA LEU A 83 -4.09 7.96 -9.38
C LEU A 83 -3.58 9.37 -9.08
N ALA A 84 -2.77 9.53 -8.04
CA ALA A 84 -2.14 10.81 -7.74
C ALA A 84 -1.14 11.22 -8.83
N TYR A 85 -0.30 10.29 -9.25
CA TYR A 85 0.72 10.53 -10.29
C TYR A 85 0.11 10.92 -11.63
N LYS A 86 -1.01 10.31 -12.00
CA LYS A 86 -1.74 10.62 -13.23
C LYS A 86 -2.73 11.77 -13.08
N HIS A 87 -2.85 12.34 -11.89
CA HIS A 87 -3.83 13.40 -11.58
C HIS A 87 -5.27 12.99 -11.92
N ILE A 88 -5.60 11.73 -11.69
CA ILE A 88 -6.95 11.19 -11.91
C ILE A 88 -7.76 11.21 -10.62
N ASP A 89 -7.09 11.13 -9.45
CA ASP A 89 -7.75 11.09 -8.16
C ASP A 89 -8.54 12.40 -7.93
N ASN A 90 -9.69 12.24 -7.34
CA ASN A 90 -10.48 13.36 -6.81
C ASN A 90 -10.30 13.38 -5.28
N TYR A 91 -11.20 14.08 -4.58
CA TYR A 91 -11.13 14.20 -3.12
C TYR A 91 -11.52 12.93 -2.37
N LEU A 92 -11.98 11.88 -3.07
CA LEU A 92 -12.42 10.62 -2.47
C LEU A 92 -11.29 9.60 -2.56
N THR A 93 -10.79 9.18 -1.40
CA THR A 93 -9.63 8.28 -1.30
C THR A 93 -9.88 6.93 -1.96
N HIS A 94 -11.08 6.36 -1.81
CA HIS A 94 -11.47 5.09 -2.42
C HIS A 94 -12.72 5.27 -3.28
N GLY A 95 -12.67 6.27 -4.16
CA GLY A 95 -13.76 6.58 -5.04
C GLY A 95 -13.87 5.64 -6.22
N GLU A 96 -14.64 6.04 -7.21
CA GLU A 96 -14.94 5.23 -8.40
C GLU A 96 -13.68 4.83 -9.16
N GLU A 97 -12.73 5.75 -9.31
CA GLU A 97 -11.47 5.49 -10.02
C GLU A 97 -10.63 4.42 -9.34
N PHE A 98 -10.53 4.48 -8.01
CA PHE A 98 -9.82 3.46 -7.25
C PHE A 98 -10.49 2.09 -7.40
N GLN A 99 -11.81 2.03 -7.20
CA GLN A 99 -12.55 0.79 -7.26
C GLN A 99 -12.48 0.15 -8.64
N LYS A 100 -12.61 0.95 -9.68
CA LYS A 100 -12.50 0.48 -11.06
C LYS A 100 -11.14 -0.12 -11.35
N MET A 101 -10.08 0.56 -10.93
CA MET A 101 -8.73 0.08 -11.14
C MET A 101 -8.45 -1.20 -10.34
N ALA A 102 -8.92 -1.27 -9.10
CA ALA A 102 -8.80 -2.48 -8.29
C ALA A 102 -9.52 -3.66 -8.95
N GLU A 103 -10.73 -3.46 -9.43
CA GLU A 103 -11.50 -4.49 -10.12
C GLU A 103 -10.80 -4.98 -11.38
N GLU A 104 -10.25 -4.07 -12.16
CA GLU A 104 -9.51 -4.43 -13.38
C GLU A 104 -8.28 -5.28 -13.06
N LEU A 105 -7.50 -4.88 -12.06
CA LEU A 105 -6.30 -5.64 -11.66
C LEU A 105 -6.68 -7.01 -11.07
N ASN A 106 -7.72 -7.06 -10.26
CA ASN A 106 -8.19 -8.31 -9.68
C ASN A 106 -8.66 -9.28 -10.78
N SER A 107 -9.43 -8.80 -11.73
CA SER A 107 -9.96 -9.59 -12.82
C SER A 107 -8.86 -10.09 -13.77
N LYS A 108 -7.93 -9.20 -14.12
CA LYS A 108 -6.90 -9.49 -15.11
C LYS A 108 -5.77 -10.35 -14.56
N TYR A 109 -5.39 -10.15 -13.32
CA TYR A 109 -4.18 -10.77 -12.74
C TYR A 109 -4.46 -11.68 -11.54
N GLY A 110 -5.72 -11.85 -11.15
CA GLY A 110 -6.06 -12.70 -10.02
C GLY A 110 -5.66 -12.15 -8.66
N LEU A 111 -5.60 -10.83 -8.53
CA LEU A 111 -5.33 -10.18 -7.26
C LEU A 111 -6.60 -10.11 -6.41
N ASN A 112 -6.44 -9.75 -5.15
CA ASN A 112 -7.55 -9.50 -4.23
C ASN A 112 -7.38 -8.15 -3.54
N VAL A 113 -7.27 -7.10 -4.32
CA VAL A 113 -7.16 -5.73 -3.83
C VAL A 113 -8.54 -5.25 -3.41
N THR A 114 -8.67 -4.81 -2.16
CA THR A 114 -9.94 -4.37 -1.60
C THR A 114 -9.83 -2.92 -1.13
N VAL A 115 -10.97 -2.25 -1.04
CA VAL A 115 -11.05 -0.89 -0.50
C VAL A 115 -10.68 -0.91 0.99
N LYS A 116 -11.25 -1.84 1.73
CA LYS A 116 -11.02 -1.98 3.16
C LYS A 116 -10.24 -3.28 3.42
N ILE A 117 -9.12 -3.15 4.13
CA ILE A 117 -8.26 -4.28 4.44
C ILE A 117 -8.67 -4.86 5.80
N ASP A 118 -9.03 -6.14 5.81
CA ASP A 118 -9.37 -6.86 7.03
C ASP A 118 -8.11 -7.41 7.68
N THR A 119 -7.70 -6.80 8.80
CA THR A 119 -6.50 -7.20 9.53
C THR A 119 -6.75 -8.29 10.56
N SER A 120 -8.00 -8.70 10.78
CA SER A 120 -8.36 -9.66 11.81
C SER A 120 -7.72 -11.02 11.63
N LYS A 121 -7.39 -11.39 10.40
CA LYS A 121 -6.75 -12.66 10.04
C LYS A 121 -5.23 -12.60 10.03
N PHE A 122 -4.66 -11.43 10.22
CA PHE A 122 -3.21 -11.26 10.18
C PHE A 122 -2.60 -11.65 11.50
N LYS A 123 -1.47 -12.35 11.44
CA LYS A 123 -0.71 -12.71 12.62
C LYS A 123 0.24 -11.58 13.00
N ARG A 124 0.50 -11.47 14.30
CA ARG A 124 1.49 -10.51 14.79
C ARG A 124 2.89 -11.00 14.47
N ALA A 125 3.77 -10.10 13.99
CA ALA A 125 5.17 -10.40 13.78
C ALA A 125 5.83 -10.73 15.14
N PRO A 126 6.78 -11.70 15.21
CA PRO A 126 7.43 -12.06 16.47
C PRO A 126 8.13 -10.89 17.15
N SER A 127 8.67 -9.97 16.37
CA SER A 127 9.37 -8.78 16.88
C SER A 127 8.45 -7.64 17.31
N ALA A 128 7.14 -7.74 17.02
CA ALA A 128 6.19 -6.67 17.33
C ALA A 128 5.79 -6.67 18.81
N PRO A 129 5.53 -5.48 19.40
CA PRO A 129 5.18 -5.40 20.81
C PRO A 129 3.76 -5.89 21.08
N LYS A 130 3.61 -6.79 22.04
CA LYS A 130 2.29 -7.31 22.45
C LYS A 130 1.39 -6.24 23.05
N LEU A 131 1.97 -5.33 23.83
CA LEU A 131 1.23 -4.24 24.45
C LEU A 131 0.60 -3.34 23.40
N GLY A 132 1.33 -3.01 22.35
CA GLY A 132 0.82 -2.22 21.22
C GLY A 132 -0.35 -2.91 20.52
N TYR A 133 -0.32 -4.24 20.42
CA TYR A 133 -1.42 -5.02 19.85
C TYR A 133 -2.71 -4.85 20.64
N TYR A 134 -2.64 -4.98 21.95
CA TYR A 134 -3.82 -4.82 22.82
C TYR A 134 -4.33 -3.38 22.83
N LEU A 135 -3.44 -2.41 22.86
CA LEU A 135 -3.83 -1.00 22.84
C LEU A 135 -4.52 -0.61 21.54
N SER A 136 -4.15 -1.21 20.40
CA SER A 136 -4.80 -0.94 19.14
C SER A 136 -6.28 -1.36 19.11
N TRP A 137 -6.67 -2.29 19.95
CA TRP A 137 -8.06 -2.73 20.09
C TRP A 137 -8.90 -1.74 20.91
N ILE A 138 -8.27 -1.01 21.81
CA ILE A 138 -8.94 -0.05 22.69
C ILE A 138 -9.17 1.28 21.96
N PHE A 139 -8.25 1.66 21.12
CA PHE A 139 -8.27 2.91 20.38
C PHE A 139 -8.63 2.70 18.90
#